data_79c98c4a3bda577a89ca6a896269d245
#
_entry.id   79c98c4a3bda577a89ca6a896269d245
#
_cell.length_a   1.000
_cell.length_b   1.000
_cell.length_c   1.000
_cell.angle_alpha   90.00
_cell.angle_beta   90.00
_cell.angle_gamma   90.00
#
_symmetry.space_group_name_H-M   'P 1'
#
loop_
_entity.id
_entity.type
_entity.pdbx_description
1 polymer ?
#
loop_
_entity_poly.entity_id
_entity_poly.type
_entity_poly.pdbx_seq_one_letter_code
_entity_poly.pdbx_strand_id
1 'polypeptide(L)' 'MNYDLIKIAEMFSEWLTKTSKELDMNEDDLQEIIKQFL' A
#
# COMPACT_ATOMS: atom_id res chain seq x y z
N MET A 1 -7.48 -10.23 -17.06
CA MET A 1 -8.11 -9.07 -17.01
C MET A 1 -7.32 -7.90 -16.54
N ASN A 2 -7.09 -7.02 -17.48
CA ASN A 2 -6.17 -5.92 -17.24
C ASN A 2 -6.72 -4.87 -16.30
N TYR A 3 -8.04 -4.71 -16.29
CA TYR A 3 -8.63 -3.71 -15.39
C TYR A 3 -8.42 -4.07 -13.93
N ASP A 4 -8.16 -5.34 -13.67
CA ASP A 4 -7.95 -5.79 -12.30
C ASP A 4 -6.66 -5.23 -11.72
N LEU A 5 -5.65 -5.05 -12.57
CA LEU A 5 -4.39 -4.47 -12.10
C LEU A 5 -4.57 -3.05 -11.63
N ILE A 6 -5.38 -2.28 -12.37
CA ILE A 6 -5.65 -0.90 -11.98
C ILE A 6 -6.44 -0.87 -10.68
N LYS A 7 -7.43 -1.75 -10.56
CA LYS A 7 -8.22 -1.85 -9.34
C LYS A 7 -7.36 -2.18 -8.14
N ILE A 8 -6.49 -3.16 -8.31
CA ILE A 8 -5.61 -3.59 -7.22
C ILE A 8 -4.68 -2.47 -6.82
N ALA A 9 -4.15 -1.73 -7.79
CA ALA A 9 -3.25 -0.62 -7.49
C ALA A 9 -3.97 0.47 -6.71
N GLU A 10 -5.22 0.76 -7.08
CA GLU A 10 -6.02 1.75 -6.37
C GLU A 10 -6.31 1.32 -4.95
N MET A 11 -6.68 0.06 -4.77
CA MET A 11 -6.97 -0.47 -3.46
C MET A 11 -5.73 -0.49 -2.58
N PHE A 12 -4.60 -0.84 -3.17
CA PHE A 12 -3.35 -0.85 -2.43
C PHE A 12 -2.97 0.55 -1.98
N SER A 13 -3.17 1.53 -2.86
CA SER A 13 -2.87 2.92 -2.53
C SER A 13 -3.72 3.42 -1.37
N GLU A 14 -5.01 3.11 -1.39
CA GLU A 14 -5.91 3.49 -0.31
C GLU A 14 -5.55 2.80 0.98
N TRP A 15 -5.25 1.51 0.89
CA TRP A 15 -4.85 0.74 2.05
C TRP A 15 -3.58 1.31 2.66
N LEU A 16 -2.64 1.65 1.81
CA LEU A 16 -1.36 2.18 2.26
C LEU A 16 -1.55 3.50 3.01
N THR A 17 -2.36 4.39 2.46
CA THR A 17 -2.62 5.67 3.09
C THR A 17 -3.30 5.49 4.45
N LYS A 18 -4.29 4.63 4.49
CA LYS A 18 -5.03 4.40 5.71
C LYS A 18 -4.15 3.74 6.77
N THR A 19 -3.39 2.74 6.37
CA THR A 19 -2.56 2.00 7.30
C THR A 19 -1.43 2.87 7.85
N SER A 20 -0.84 3.69 7.00
CA SER A 20 0.23 4.57 7.47
C SER A 20 -0.28 5.54 8.52
N LYS A 21 -1.52 6.00 8.36
CA LYS A 21 -2.12 6.88 9.35
C LYS A 21 -2.35 6.15 10.66
N GLU A 22 -2.86 4.94 10.59
CA GLU A 22 -3.16 4.17 11.79
C GLU A 22 -1.92 3.81 12.57
N LEU A 23 -0.84 3.54 11.85
CA LEU A 23 0.43 3.18 12.48
C LEU A 23 1.30 4.40 12.77
N ASP A 24 0.85 5.58 12.37
CA ASP A 24 1.64 6.80 12.52
C ASP A 24 3.00 6.66 11.86
N MET A 25 3.01 6.13 10.65
CA MET A 25 4.22 5.89 9.87
C MET A 25 4.14 6.61 8.54
N ASN A 26 5.31 6.87 7.97
CA ASN A 26 5.39 7.35 6.60
C ASN A 26 5.02 6.23 5.66
N GLU A 27 4.38 6.59 4.53
CA GLU A 27 4.07 5.60 3.51
C GLU A 27 5.34 4.95 2.97
N ASP A 28 6.41 5.73 2.85
CA ASP A 28 7.68 5.20 2.36
C ASP A 28 8.21 4.11 3.30
N ASP A 29 8.14 4.37 4.59
CA ASP A 29 8.59 3.39 5.58
C ASP A 29 7.74 2.13 5.52
N LEU A 30 6.44 2.31 5.36
CA LEU A 30 5.54 1.16 5.28
C LEU A 30 5.85 0.33 4.05
N GLN A 31 6.14 0.97 2.93
CA GLN A 31 6.49 0.25 1.71
C GLN A 31 7.78 -0.53 1.88
N GLU A 32 8.73 0.02 2.61
CA GLU A 32 9.98 -0.68 2.87
C GLU A 32 9.73 -1.98 3.62
N ILE A 33 8.86 -1.93 4.60
CA ILE A 33 8.53 -3.11 5.37
C ILE A 33 7.86 -4.15 4.48
N ILE A 34 6.93 -3.70 3.64
CA ILE A 34 6.21 -4.61 2.75
C ILE A 34 7.19 -5.29 1.78
N LYS A 35 8.16 -4.55 1.29
CA LYS A 35 9.14 -5.10 0.35
C LYS A 35 9.92 -6.26 0.96
N GLN A 36 10.16 -6.19 2.26
CA GLN A 36 10.91 -7.25 2.92
C GLN A 36 10.12 -8.56 2.98
N PHE A 37 8.80 -8.48 2.84
CA PHE A 37 7.95 -9.66 2.87
C PHE A 37 7.66 -10.21 1.48
N LEU A 38 8.01 -9.50 0.45
CA LEU A 38 7.78 -9.96 -0.91
C LEU A 38 9.04 -10.60 -1.47
#